data_2b00f2d7c070cd03f7e5b31ef86c8491
#
_entry.id   2b00f2d7c070cd03f7e5b31ef86c8491
#
_cell.length_a   1.000
_cell.length_b   1.000
_cell.length_c   1.000
_cell.angle_alpha   90.00
_cell.angle_beta   90.00
_cell.angle_gamma   90.00
#
_symmetry.space_group_name_H-M   'P 1'
#
loop_
_entity.id
_entity.type
_entity.pdbx_description
1 polymer ?
#
loop_
_entity_poly.entity_id
_entity_poly.type
_entity_poly.pdbx_seq_one_letter_code
_entity_poly.pdbx_strand_id
1 'polypeptide(L)'
;YTPYQVNELEGIPITISKNSIHYSVLNRLMDAGWKLEINVTEEERSTESLLMDLARGEVLATVADIQILQASKKYIRGLVEGPILAQNDEIAWAVRTNAPILENLVNTFLSQHMWVDEDGIPKRSEFLNVLRNKYFESSRQVANYFNPIGDQQTIGALSPYDSLMQQVAVEFGLDWVMLTAIAAQESKFDPTVVSW
;
A
#
# COMPACT_ATOMS: atom_id res chain seq x y z
N TYR A 1 6.66 17.94 -13.66
CA TYR A 1 6.67 17.17 -14.91
C TYR A 1 6.29 15.72 -14.57
N THR A 2 5.34 15.16 -15.30
CA THR A 2 4.89 13.78 -15.14
C THR A 2 5.22 13.02 -16.41
N PRO A 3 6.07 12.00 -16.37
CA PRO A 3 6.37 11.17 -17.53
C PRO A 3 5.12 10.34 -17.93
N TYR A 4 4.75 10.39 -19.19
CA TYR A 4 3.65 9.58 -19.74
C TYR A 4 4.13 8.34 -20.51
N GLN A 5 5.41 8.32 -20.89
CA GLN A 5 6.03 7.25 -21.67
C GLN A 5 7.31 6.77 -20.98
N VAL A 6 7.69 5.52 -21.21
CA VAL A 6 8.88 4.92 -20.58
C VAL A 6 10.17 5.65 -20.95
N ASN A 7 10.28 6.17 -22.17
CA ASN A 7 11.46 6.95 -22.59
C ASN A 7 11.65 8.26 -21.81
N GLU A 8 10.58 8.78 -21.22
CA GLU A 8 10.64 10.00 -20.39
C GLU A 8 11.15 9.72 -18.97
N LEU A 9 11.37 8.45 -18.63
CA LEU A 9 12.01 8.03 -17.37
C LEU A 9 13.56 8.08 -17.45
N GLU A 10 14.13 8.24 -18.64
CA GLU A 10 15.58 8.35 -18.76
C GLU A 10 16.11 9.55 -17.95
N GLY A 11 17.12 9.29 -17.09
CA GLY A 11 17.70 10.30 -16.21
C GLY A 11 16.88 10.64 -14.97
N ILE A 12 15.76 9.95 -14.73
CA ILE A 12 15.00 10.03 -13.48
C ILE A 12 15.36 8.83 -12.62
N PRO A 13 16.01 9.00 -11.45
CA PRO A 13 16.31 7.89 -10.57
C PRO A 13 15.03 7.27 -9.99
N ILE A 14 14.84 5.98 -10.28
CA ILE A 14 13.71 5.18 -9.82
C ILE A 14 14.14 4.42 -8.58
N THR A 15 13.58 4.76 -7.43
CA THR A 15 13.89 4.09 -6.16
C THR A 15 12.95 2.92 -5.94
N ILE A 16 13.51 1.73 -5.70
CA ILE A 16 12.77 0.50 -5.38
C ILE A 16 13.32 -0.12 -4.10
N SER A 17 12.46 -0.89 -3.43
CA SER A 17 12.85 -1.64 -2.24
C SER A 17 13.83 -2.76 -2.60
N LYS A 18 14.75 -3.03 -1.70
CA LYS A 18 15.58 -4.23 -1.74
C LYS A 18 14.67 -5.47 -1.83
N ASN A 19 15.07 -6.41 -2.67
CA ASN A 19 14.31 -7.64 -2.98
C ASN A 19 12.93 -7.43 -3.66
N SER A 20 12.67 -6.23 -4.18
CA SER A 20 11.42 -5.93 -4.89
C SER A 20 11.28 -6.75 -6.17
N ILE A 21 10.08 -7.30 -6.41
CA ILE A 21 9.73 -7.95 -7.68
C ILE A 21 9.80 -6.96 -8.86
N HIS A 22 9.63 -5.66 -8.61
CA HIS A 22 9.71 -4.63 -9.64
C HIS A 22 11.10 -4.50 -10.26
N TYR A 23 12.15 -4.99 -9.56
CA TYR A 23 13.50 -5.04 -10.13
C TYR A 23 13.55 -5.87 -11.41
N SER A 24 12.83 -6.99 -11.46
CA SER A 24 12.77 -7.84 -12.66
C SER A 24 12.07 -7.17 -13.85
N VAL A 25 11.05 -6.34 -13.57
CA VAL A 25 10.35 -5.55 -14.59
C VAL A 25 11.27 -4.48 -15.17
N LEU A 26 11.95 -3.74 -14.31
CA LEU A 26 12.89 -2.70 -14.73
C LEU A 26 14.07 -3.27 -15.51
N ASN A 27 14.61 -4.43 -15.09
CA ASN A 27 15.68 -5.11 -15.84
C ASN A 27 15.23 -5.53 -17.24
N ARG A 28 14.01 -6.08 -17.39
CA ARG A 28 13.47 -6.42 -18.72
C ARG A 28 13.38 -5.20 -19.64
N LEU A 29 13.03 -4.03 -19.08
CA LEU A 29 13.02 -2.77 -19.84
C LEU A 29 14.42 -2.34 -20.24
N MET A 30 15.42 -2.47 -19.35
CA MET A 30 16.81 -2.16 -19.66
C MET A 30 17.37 -3.13 -20.74
N ASP A 31 17.04 -4.42 -20.67
CA ASP A 31 17.40 -5.42 -21.67
C ASP A 31 16.75 -5.11 -23.03
N ALA A 32 15.58 -4.48 -23.03
CA ALA A 32 14.92 -3.99 -24.24
C ALA A 32 15.52 -2.66 -24.79
N GLY A 33 16.54 -2.12 -24.11
CA GLY A 33 17.29 -0.95 -24.57
C GLY A 33 16.96 0.37 -23.89
N TRP A 34 16.06 0.37 -22.88
CA TRP A 34 15.76 1.57 -22.11
C TRP A 34 16.88 1.90 -21.11
N LYS A 35 17.24 3.18 -21.04
CA LYS A 35 18.29 3.65 -20.12
C LYS A 35 17.67 4.14 -18.83
N LEU A 36 17.42 3.22 -17.89
CA LEU A 36 16.84 3.51 -16.60
C LEU A 36 17.91 3.60 -15.51
N GLU A 37 17.76 4.55 -14.60
CA GLU A 37 18.57 4.68 -13.40
C GLU A 37 17.80 4.08 -12.22
N ILE A 38 18.32 2.99 -11.62
CA ILE A 38 17.65 2.27 -10.54
C ILE A 38 18.42 2.44 -9.24
N ASN A 39 17.75 2.99 -8.23
CA ASN A 39 18.24 3.09 -6.87
C ASN A 39 17.57 2.03 -6.01
N VAL A 40 18.34 1.12 -5.44
CA VAL A 40 17.85 0.08 -4.54
C VAL A 40 18.08 0.51 -3.10
N THR A 41 17.05 0.45 -2.26
CA THR A 41 17.19 0.78 -0.83
C THR A 41 18.10 -0.22 -0.13
N GLU A 42 18.83 0.21 0.91
CA GLU A 42 19.69 -0.67 1.70
C GLU A 42 18.88 -1.71 2.48
N GLU A 43 17.73 -1.30 2.98
CA GLU A 43 16.79 -2.13 3.74
C GLU A 43 15.54 -2.44 2.92
N GLU A 44 14.83 -3.50 3.31
CA GLU A 44 13.53 -3.83 2.73
C GLU A 44 12.48 -2.84 3.21
N ARG A 45 11.75 -2.26 2.25
CA ARG A 45 10.72 -1.25 2.49
C ARG A 45 9.43 -1.61 1.77
N SER A 46 8.29 -1.25 2.36
CA SER A 46 7.00 -1.43 1.68
C SER A 46 6.82 -0.42 0.53
N THR A 47 6.00 -0.79 -0.45
CA THR A 47 5.64 0.11 -1.56
C THR A 47 4.99 1.39 -1.05
N GLU A 48 4.13 1.29 -0.03
CA GLU A 48 3.45 2.43 0.59
C GLU A 48 4.45 3.39 1.25
N SER A 49 5.50 2.86 1.91
CA SER A 49 6.56 3.67 2.48
C SER A 49 7.29 4.48 1.41
N LEU A 50 7.61 3.86 0.26
CA LEU A 50 8.24 4.56 -0.86
C LEU A 50 7.30 5.58 -1.51
N LEU A 51 6.00 5.32 -1.55
CA LEU A 51 5.00 6.29 -2.03
C LEU A 51 4.89 7.50 -1.08
N MET A 52 5.06 7.30 0.23
CA MET A 52 5.13 8.41 1.19
C MET A 52 6.40 9.27 0.97
N ASP A 53 7.55 8.64 0.76
CA ASP A 53 8.80 9.35 0.47
C ASP A 53 8.71 10.12 -0.84
N LEU A 54 8.04 9.54 -1.86
CA LEU A 54 7.76 10.24 -3.12
C LEU A 54 6.91 11.50 -2.88
N ALA A 55 5.86 11.39 -2.08
CA ALA A 55 5.00 12.53 -1.75
C ALA A 55 5.72 13.63 -0.94
N ARG A 56 6.75 13.26 -0.16
CA ARG A 56 7.62 14.19 0.57
C ARG A 56 8.75 14.78 -0.29
N GLY A 57 8.94 14.25 -1.50
CA GLY A 57 10.04 14.65 -2.38
C GLY A 57 11.41 14.05 -1.99
N GLU A 58 11.42 13.03 -1.13
CA GLU A 58 12.63 12.32 -0.70
C GLU A 58 13.14 11.37 -1.80
N VAL A 59 12.23 10.89 -2.65
CA VAL A 59 12.53 10.14 -3.88
C VAL A 59 11.82 10.79 -5.07
N LEU A 60 12.38 10.65 -6.28
CA LEU A 60 11.83 11.28 -7.48
C LEU A 60 10.82 10.39 -8.21
N ALA A 61 11.05 9.07 -8.20
CA ALA A 61 10.17 8.09 -8.78
C ALA A 61 10.27 6.76 -8.03
N THR A 62 9.18 5.99 -8.02
CA THR A 62 9.14 4.61 -7.54
C THR A 62 8.19 3.78 -8.40
N VAL A 63 8.24 2.46 -8.27
CA VAL A 63 7.32 1.54 -8.95
C VAL A 63 6.34 0.97 -7.95
N ALA A 64 5.08 0.92 -8.34
CA ALA A 64 4.02 0.37 -7.52
C ALA A 64 3.00 -0.38 -8.38
N ASP A 65 2.36 -1.40 -7.81
CA ASP A 65 1.17 -1.99 -8.40
C ASP A 65 0.05 -0.96 -8.44
N ILE A 66 -0.72 -0.95 -9.53
CA ILE A 66 -1.78 0.03 -9.73
C ILE A 66 -2.82 0.04 -8.62
N GLN A 67 -3.13 -1.12 -8.04
CA GLN A 67 -4.08 -1.22 -6.92
C GLN A 67 -3.54 -0.56 -5.66
N ILE A 68 -2.24 -0.75 -5.35
CA ILE A 68 -1.57 -0.11 -4.20
C ILE A 68 -1.53 1.40 -4.40
N LEU A 69 -1.16 1.84 -5.61
CA LEU A 69 -1.12 3.28 -5.93
C LEU A 69 -2.51 3.92 -5.80
N GLN A 70 -3.56 3.29 -6.36
CA GLN A 70 -4.93 3.79 -6.27
C GLN A 70 -5.44 3.86 -4.82
N ALA A 71 -5.14 2.87 -4.00
CA ALA A 71 -5.45 2.89 -2.58
C ALA A 71 -4.68 4.02 -1.87
N SER A 72 -3.38 4.15 -2.12
CA SER A 72 -2.51 5.16 -1.50
C SER A 72 -2.90 6.58 -1.87
N LYS A 73 -3.33 6.85 -3.09
CA LYS A 73 -3.84 8.17 -3.54
C LYS A 73 -5.05 8.66 -2.75
N LYS A 74 -5.74 7.80 -2.01
CA LYS A 74 -6.86 8.18 -1.15
C LYS A 74 -6.41 8.92 0.13
N TYR A 75 -5.19 8.66 0.59
CA TYR A 75 -4.65 9.24 1.82
C TYR A 75 -3.30 9.94 1.64
N ILE A 76 -2.54 9.65 0.58
CA ILE A 76 -1.29 10.34 0.23
C ILE A 76 -1.59 11.33 -0.89
N ARG A 77 -1.43 12.63 -0.61
CA ARG A 77 -1.61 13.69 -1.61
C ARG A 77 -0.33 13.87 -2.44
N GLY A 78 -0.50 14.35 -3.67
CA GLY A 78 0.62 14.68 -4.55
C GLY A 78 1.19 13.51 -5.35
N LEU A 79 0.64 12.29 -5.21
CA LEU A 79 1.04 11.17 -6.04
C LEU A 79 0.46 11.31 -7.46
N VAL A 80 1.34 11.20 -8.44
CA VAL A 80 1.00 11.24 -9.87
C VAL A 80 1.38 9.92 -10.51
N GLU A 81 0.51 9.39 -11.38
CA GLU A 81 0.77 8.17 -12.13
C GLU A 81 1.73 8.45 -13.27
N GLY A 82 2.76 7.61 -13.36
CA GLY A 82 3.68 7.55 -14.50
C GLY A 82 3.24 6.51 -15.54
N PRO A 83 4.14 6.14 -16.46
CA PRO A 83 3.83 5.15 -17.49
C PRO A 83 3.61 3.76 -16.92
N ILE A 84 2.78 2.97 -17.59
CA ILE A 84 2.58 1.56 -17.27
C ILE A 84 3.80 0.78 -17.75
N LEU A 85 4.51 0.13 -16.82
CA LEU A 85 5.73 -0.62 -17.10
C LEU A 85 5.48 -2.09 -17.44
N ALA A 86 4.39 -2.67 -16.94
CA ALA A 86 3.95 -4.03 -17.22
C ALA A 86 2.44 -4.10 -17.28
N GLN A 87 1.91 -5.01 -18.09
CA GLN A 87 0.47 -5.24 -18.23
C GLN A 87 0.17 -6.74 -18.07
N ASN A 88 -1.07 -7.03 -17.66
CA ASN A 88 -1.60 -8.38 -17.54
C ASN A 88 -0.88 -9.28 -16.53
N ASP A 89 -0.34 -8.72 -15.46
CA ASP A 89 0.16 -9.51 -14.36
C ASP A 89 -1.03 -10.11 -13.59
N GLU A 90 -1.12 -11.45 -13.63
CA GLU A 90 -2.15 -12.17 -12.91
C GLU A 90 -1.82 -12.22 -11.42
N ILE A 91 -2.79 -11.87 -10.58
CA ILE A 91 -2.68 -11.97 -9.13
C ILE A 91 -3.34 -13.28 -8.69
N ALA A 92 -2.60 -14.11 -7.97
CA ALA A 92 -3.09 -15.39 -7.48
C ALA A 92 -2.74 -15.61 -6.00
N TRP A 93 -3.56 -16.39 -5.32
CA TRP A 93 -3.20 -16.89 -4.00
C TRP A 93 -2.28 -18.08 -4.11
N ALA A 94 -1.18 -18.07 -3.36
CA ALA A 94 -0.25 -19.18 -3.32
C ALA A 94 -0.60 -20.11 -2.15
N VAL A 95 -0.72 -21.38 -2.43
CA VAL A 95 -0.89 -22.45 -1.44
C VAL A 95 0.23 -23.47 -1.58
N ARG A 96 0.51 -24.25 -0.54
CA ARG A 96 1.52 -25.30 -0.62
C ARG A 96 1.05 -26.39 -1.57
N THR A 97 1.97 -26.97 -2.31
CA THR A 97 1.71 -28.06 -3.29
C THR A 97 1.07 -29.31 -2.67
N ASN A 98 1.30 -29.53 -1.37
CA ASN A 98 0.72 -30.65 -0.63
C ASN A 98 -0.59 -30.31 0.09
N ALA A 99 -1.29 -29.26 -0.31
CA ALA A 99 -2.55 -28.80 0.30
C ALA A 99 -3.71 -28.71 -0.72
N PRO A 100 -4.06 -29.81 -1.45
CA PRO A 100 -5.07 -29.76 -2.51
C PRO A 100 -6.47 -29.42 -2.01
N ILE A 101 -6.80 -29.75 -0.76
CA ILE A 101 -8.09 -29.39 -0.16
C ILE A 101 -8.18 -27.86 0.02
N LEU A 102 -7.10 -27.23 0.50
CA LEU A 102 -7.07 -25.78 0.65
C LEU A 102 -7.10 -25.08 -0.71
N GLU A 103 -6.37 -25.57 -1.70
CA GLU A 103 -6.42 -25.06 -3.07
C GLU A 103 -7.84 -25.09 -3.63
N ASN A 104 -8.53 -26.21 -3.50
CA ASN A 104 -9.91 -26.34 -3.97
C ASN A 104 -10.87 -25.40 -3.24
N LEU A 105 -10.73 -25.24 -1.92
CA LEU A 105 -11.53 -24.30 -1.12
C LEU A 105 -11.30 -22.85 -1.56
N VAL A 106 -10.05 -22.45 -1.76
CA VAL A 106 -9.70 -21.11 -2.22
C VAL A 106 -10.25 -20.85 -3.62
N ASN A 107 -10.04 -21.76 -4.56
CA ASN A 107 -10.55 -21.62 -5.92
C ASN A 107 -12.08 -21.57 -5.97
N THR A 108 -12.75 -22.40 -5.16
CA THR A 108 -14.22 -22.35 -5.02
C THR A 108 -14.69 -21.02 -4.47
N PHE A 109 -14.04 -20.51 -3.43
CA PHE A 109 -14.36 -19.20 -2.85
C PHE A 109 -14.14 -18.07 -3.89
N LEU A 110 -13.02 -18.05 -4.58
CA LEU A 110 -12.72 -17.05 -5.60
C LEU A 110 -13.76 -17.07 -6.73
N SER A 111 -14.10 -18.26 -7.25
CA SER A 111 -15.08 -18.40 -8.34
C SER A 111 -16.50 -18.00 -7.95
N GLN A 112 -16.88 -18.12 -6.68
CA GLN A 112 -18.15 -17.63 -6.17
C GLN A 112 -18.22 -16.10 -6.08
N HIS A 113 -17.07 -15.44 -5.96
CA HIS A 113 -16.99 -14.00 -5.73
C HIS A 113 -16.48 -13.21 -6.93
N MET A 114 -15.83 -13.87 -7.89
CA MET A 114 -15.35 -13.29 -9.14
C MET A 114 -15.60 -14.25 -10.29
N TRP A 115 -16.28 -13.77 -11.33
CA TRP A 115 -16.54 -14.56 -12.54
C TRP A 115 -16.57 -13.64 -13.76
N VAL A 116 -16.57 -14.24 -14.92
CA VAL A 116 -16.77 -13.54 -16.19
C VAL A 116 -18.16 -13.94 -16.69
N ASP A 117 -18.98 -12.98 -17.11
CA ASP A 117 -20.29 -13.27 -17.66
C ASP A 117 -20.23 -13.77 -19.12
N GLU A 118 -21.40 -14.03 -19.72
CA GLU A 118 -21.52 -14.55 -21.09
C GLU A 118 -20.96 -13.58 -22.14
N ASP A 119 -20.90 -12.29 -21.83
CA ASP A 119 -20.36 -11.23 -22.69
C ASP A 119 -18.85 -11.02 -22.48
N GLY A 120 -18.21 -11.81 -21.64
CA GLY A 120 -16.77 -11.66 -21.32
C GLY A 120 -16.48 -10.55 -20.32
N ILE A 121 -17.50 -10.00 -19.62
CA ILE A 121 -17.34 -8.89 -18.70
C ILE A 121 -17.08 -9.41 -17.29
N PRO A 122 -15.98 -8.97 -16.61
CA PRO A 122 -15.70 -9.35 -15.23
C PRO A 122 -16.79 -8.87 -14.26
N LYS A 123 -17.32 -9.80 -13.48
CA LYS A 123 -18.33 -9.57 -12.44
C LYS A 123 -17.79 -9.91 -11.05
N ARG A 124 -18.40 -9.30 -10.06
CA ARG A 124 -18.07 -9.52 -8.64
C ARG A 124 -19.34 -9.69 -7.83
N SER A 125 -19.26 -10.50 -6.77
CA SER A 125 -20.34 -10.61 -5.80
C SER A 125 -20.53 -9.30 -5.03
N GLU A 126 -21.69 -9.13 -4.41
CA GLU A 126 -21.98 -8.02 -3.50
C GLU A 126 -20.97 -7.97 -2.34
N PHE A 127 -20.65 -9.12 -1.76
CA PHE A 127 -19.63 -9.24 -0.70
C PHE A 127 -18.29 -8.63 -1.13
N LEU A 128 -17.79 -8.99 -2.31
CA LEU A 128 -16.51 -8.45 -2.80
C LEU A 128 -16.61 -6.95 -3.13
N ASN A 129 -17.75 -6.48 -3.63
CA ASN A 129 -18.00 -5.06 -3.86
C ASN A 129 -18.00 -4.27 -2.55
N VAL A 130 -18.60 -4.79 -1.49
CA VAL A 130 -18.57 -4.18 -0.14
C VAL A 130 -17.13 -4.08 0.38
N LEU A 131 -16.35 -5.16 0.27
CA LEU A 131 -14.94 -5.15 0.68
C LEU A 131 -14.12 -4.14 -0.14
N ARG A 132 -14.32 -4.13 -1.47
CA ARG A 132 -13.63 -3.19 -2.34
C ARG A 132 -13.95 -1.75 -1.98
N ASN A 133 -15.23 -1.42 -1.79
CA ASN A 133 -15.64 -0.09 -1.37
C ASN A 133 -15.01 0.30 -0.03
N LYS A 134 -15.00 -0.63 0.93
CA LYS A 134 -14.44 -0.40 2.25
C LYS A 134 -12.92 -0.12 2.21
N TYR A 135 -12.17 -0.91 1.46
CA TYR A 135 -10.70 -0.87 1.52
C TYR A 135 -10.04 -0.07 0.39
N PHE A 136 -10.73 0.16 -0.74
CA PHE A 136 -10.11 0.81 -1.90
C PHE A 136 -10.86 2.06 -2.39
N GLU A 137 -12.16 2.21 -2.12
CA GLU A 137 -12.93 3.31 -2.70
C GLU A 137 -13.35 4.37 -1.68
N SER A 138 -13.56 4.00 -0.42
CA SER A 138 -13.89 4.97 0.62
C SER A 138 -12.63 5.69 1.14
N SER A 139 -12.37 6.89 0.65
CA SER A 139 -11.22 7.70 1.04
C SER A 139 -11.08 7.85 2.57
N ARG A 140 -12.20 8.03 3.29
CA ARG A 140 -12.18 8.19 4.74
C ARG A 140 -11.82 6.89 5.48
N GLN A 141 -12.36 5.76 5.04
CA GLN A 141 -12.08 4.46 5.68
C GLN A 141 -10.69 3.96 5.33
N VAL A 142 -10.25 4.17 4.08
CA VAL A 142 -8.89 3.83 3.64
C VAL A 142 -7.86 4.69 4.38
N ALA A 143 -8.08 6.00 4.49
CA ALA A 143 -7.21 6.89 5.24
C ALA A 143 -7.10 6.45 6.72
N ASN A 144 -8.22 6.10 7.35
CA ASN A 144 -8.22 5.62 8.75
C ASN A 144 -7.53 4.26 8.92
N TYR A 145 -7.51 3.41 7.88
CA TYR A 145 -6.87 2.10 7.95
C TYR A 145 -5.35 2.19 7.78
N PHE A 146 -4.89 2.99 6.80
CA PHE A 146 -3.46 3.12 6.46
C PHE A 146 -2.77 4.30 7.15
N ASN A 147 -3.52 5.29 7.60
CA ASN A 147 -3.00 6.41 8.38
C ASN A 147 -3.85 6.62 9.64
N PRO A 148 -3.72 5.73 10.65
CA PRO A 148 -4.49 5.84 11.89
C PRO A 148 -4.18 7.11 12.68
N ILE A 149 -3.11 7.83 12.32
CA ILE A 149 -2.58 8.98 13.07
C ILE A 149 -3.11 10.32 12.55
N GLY A 150 -3.89 10.32 11.44
CA GLY A 150 -4.51 11.54 10.91
C GLY A 150 -3.53 12.61 10.37
N ASP A 151 -4.09 13.62 9.69
CA ASP A 151 -3.37 14.70 8.97
C ASP A 151 -2.59 15.70 9.87
N GLN A 152 -2.36 15.41 11.14
CA GLN A 152 -1.52 16.27 11.99
C GLN A 152 -0.05 15.87 11.83
N GLN A 153 0.54 16.35 10.76
CA GLN A 153 1.98 16.33 10.54
C GLN A 153 2.71 17.21 11.55
N THR A 154 2.95 16.64 12.72
CA THR A 154 4.17 16.98 13.45
C THR A 154 5.19 15.92 13.05
N ILE A 155 6.23 16.31 12.30
CA ILE A 155 7.31 15.40 11.90
C ILE A 155 7.82 14.71 13.17
N GLY A 156 7.65 13.38 13.27
CA GLY A 156 8.08 12.59 14.42
C GLY A 156 7.01 12.31 15.49
N ALA A 157 5.79 12.84 15.37
CA ALA A 157 4.69 12.49 16.29
C ALA A 157 4.00 11.20 15.84
N LEU A 158 3.72 10.29 16.80
CA LEU A 158 2.98 9.05 16.57
C LEU A 158 1.46 9.28 16.70
N SER A 159 1.05 10.26 17.51
CA SER A 159 -0.34 10.60 17.76
C SER A 159 -0.52 12.02 18.25
N PRO A 160 -1.76 12.56 18.23
CA PRO A 160 -2.09 13.83 18.87
C PRO A 160 -1.88 13.81 20.40
N TYR A 161 -1.72 12.63 20.98
CA TYR A 161 -1.64 12.38 22.43
C TYR A 161 -0.24 11.97 22.90
N ASP A 162 0.80 12.11 22.09
CA ASP A 162 2.16 11.63 22.39
C ASP A 162 2.66 12.14 23.74
N SER A 163 2.48 13.44 24.04
CA SER A 163 2.90 14.01 25.31
C SER A 163 2.19 13.37 26.51
N LEU A 164 0.89 13.08 26.37
CA LEU A 164 0.11 12.39 27.39
C LEU A 164 0.57 10.94 27.52
N MET A 165 0.77 10.25 26.42
CA MET A 165 1.23 8.85 26.42
C MET A 165 2.61 8.72 27.05
N GLN A 166 3.53 9.64 26.80
CA GLN A 166 4.85 9.68 27.42
C GLN A 166 4.76 9.93 28.92
N GLN A 167 3.93 10.86 29.39
CA GLN A 167 3.73 11.12 30.82
C GLN A 167 3.20 9.90 31.56
N VAL A 168 2.12 9.30 31.04
CA VAL A 168 1.50 8.10 31.62
C VAL A 168 2.47 6.92 31.60
N ALA A 169 3.20 6.73 30.53
CA ALA A 169 4.17 5.66 30.41
C ALA A 169 5.29 5.77 31.46
N VAL A 170 5.80 6.96 31.73
CA VAL A 170 6.79 7.21 32.79
C VAL A 170 6.21 6.91 34.16
N GLU A 171 4.98 7.34 34.45
CA GLU A 171 4.32 7.12 35.75
C GLU A 171 4.12 5.64 36.07
N PHE A 172 3.76 4.85 35.06
CA PHE A 172 3.44 3.42 35.24
C PHE A 172 4.56 2.46 34.78
N GLY A 173 5.72 2.96 34.37
CA GLY A 173 6.85 2.15 33.91
C GLY A 173 6.55 1.39 32.61
N LEU A 174 5.76 1.97 31.72
CA LEU A 174 5.35 1.38 30.44
C LEU A 174 6.18 1.95 29.27
N ASP A 175 6.19 1.22 28.15
CA ASP A 175 6.67 1.75 26.87
C ASP A 175 5.59 2.64 26.26
N TRP A 176 5.88 3.92 26.05
CA TRP A 176 4.94 4.89 25.51
C TRP A 176 4.56 4.60 24.06
N VAL A 177 5.48 4.01 23.27
CA VAL A 177 5.21 3.63 21.86
C VAL A 177 4.22 2.47 21.83
N MET A 178 4.41 1.49 22.72
CA MET A 178 3.47 0.38 22.86
C MET A 178 2.09 0.87 23.35
N LEU A 179 2.05 1.79 24.30
CA LEU A 179 0.80 2.38 24.79
C LEU A 179 0.07 3.13 23.67
N THR A 180 0.81 3.89 22.86
CA THR A 180 0.29 4.59 21.67
C THR A 180 -0.24 3.61 20.64
N ALA A 181 0.47 2.50 20.38
CA ALA A 181 0.04 1.46 19.44
C ALA A 181 -1.27 0.78 19.89
N ILE A 182 -1.43 0.51 21.19
CA ILE A 182 -2.67 -0.04 21.75
C ILE A 182 -3.81 0.95 21.57
N ALA A 183 -3.64 2.22 21.91
CA ALA A 183 -4.66 3.26 21.73
C ALA A 183 -5.07 3.43 20.25
N ALA A 184 -4.10 3.34 19.33
CA ALA A 184 -4.37 3.34 17.89
C ALA A 184 -5.22 2.14 17.47
N GLN A 185 -4.94 0.96 18.00
CA GLN A 185 -5.66 -0.26 17.68
C GLN A 185 -7.09 -0.25 18.22
N GLU A 186 -7.28 0.21 19.45
CA GLU A 186 -8.57 0.20 20.16
C GLU A 186 -9.54 1.27 19.64
N SER A 187 -9.09 2.51 19.49
CA SER A 187 -9.97 3.65 19.17
C SER A 187 -9.54 4.46 17.95
N LYS A 188 -8.38 4.18 17.37
CA LYS A 188 -7.72 5.06 16.37
C LYS A 188 -7.62 6.51 16.85
N PHE A 189 -7.40 6.65 18.15
CA PHE A 189 -7.34 7.94 18.85
C PHE A 189 -8.66 8.74 18.86
N ASP A 190 -9.79 8.08 18.60
CA ASP A 190 -11.11 8.71 18.72
C ASP A 190 -11.54 8.74 20.20
N PRO A 191 -11.62 9.94 20.84
CA PRO A 191 -11.97 10.04 22.25
C PRO A 191 -13.45 9.75 22.54
N THR A 192 -14.27 9.58 21.52
CA THR A 192 -15.71 9.33 21.66
C THR A 192 -16.08 7.84 21.66
N VAL A 193 -15.12 6.97 21.34
CA VAL A 193 -15.31 5.52 21.34
C VAL A 193 -15.44 5.00 22.77
N VAL A 194 -16.52 4.26 23.02
CA VAL A 194 -16.78 3.60 24.30
C VAL A 194 -16.45 2.12 24.17
N SER A 195 -15.68 1.61 25.12
CA SER A 195 -15.43 0.15 25.24
C SER A 195 -16.71 -0.58 25.61
N TRP A 196 -16.90 -1.75 25.05
CA TRP A 196 -18.01 -2.67 25.35
C TRP A 196 -17.78 -3.42 26.65
#